data_0daf9e45b05bb45a7d21481ef6bdfe18
#
_entry.id   0daf9e45b05bb45a7d21481ef6bdfe18
#
_cell.length_a   1.000
_cell.length_b   1.000
_cell.length_c   1.000
_cell.angle_alpha   90.00
_cell.angle_beta   90.00
_cell.angle_gamma   90.00
#
_symmetry.space_group_name_H-M   'P 1'
#
loop_
_entity.id
_entity.type
_entity.pdbx_description
1 polymer ?
#
loop_
_entity_poly.entity_id
_entity_poly.type
_entity_poly.pdbx_seq_one_letter_code
_entity_poly.pdbx_strand_id
1 'polypeptide(L)'
;MAGDLHTHSTCSDGSVPIHRLPLMAARLGLSALALSDHDTTLSAQYAYDHPVQDGVRLIPAAELTGYDFQRSHRVHLLTFWPDLDCPALRRHCDIMRQRRNECALQSCREIEALYPQFRTEQALEYAQDSGVLFKSGIMQALQQLGLCDGIYTGLYHELFGWEPRGKCLHSPTYPPVREVLATAKAAGAVVVFAHPTVYKSMPLLRELVAEGAIDGIEAVSYTHLRAHETRED
;
A
#
# COMPACT_ATOMS: atom_id res chain seq x y z
N MET A 1 9.04 21.52 -12.64
CA MET A 1 9.18 20.76 -11.38
C MET A 1 8.56 19.40 -11.62
N ALA A 2 9.32 18.32 -11.52
CA ALA A 2 8.81 16.97 -11.63
C ALA A 2 8.66 16.38 -10.24
N GLY A 3 7.60 15.63 -9.97
CA GLY A 3 7.37 14.98 -8.68
C GLY A 3 6.66 13.65 -8.88
N ASP A 4 6.83 12.75 -7.92
CA ASP A 4 6.07 11.52 -7.80
C ASP A 4 5.18 11.64 -6.54
N LEU A 5 3.89 11.46 -6.72
CA LEU A 5 2.90 11.68 -5.65
C LEU A 5 2.33 10.37 -5.08
N HIS A 6 2.87 9.21 -5.52
CA HIS A 6 2.42 7.91 -5.05
C HIS A 6 3.60 6.93 -4.98
N THR A 7 4.21 6.82 -3.80
CA THR A 7 5.36 5.91 -3.60
C THR A 7 5.22 5.15 -2.29
N HIS A 8 5.71 3.90 -2.31
CA HIS A 8 5.74 3.00 -1.16
C HIS A 8 7.16 2.70 -0.73
N SER A 9 7.35 2.55 0.57
CA SER A 9 8.60 2.19 1.21
C SER A 9 8.48 0.87 1.97
N THR A 10 9.54 0.49 2.71
CA THR A 10 9.44 -0.62 3.69
C THR A 10 8.52 -0.33 4.88
N CYS A 11 7.92 0.87 4.96
CA CYS A 11 6.82 1.14 5.90
C CYS A 11 5.49 0.50 5.48
N SER A 12 5.41 -0.06 4.26
CA SER A 12 4.33 -0.95 3.81
C SER A 12 4.87 -2.09 2.94
N ASP A 13 4.48 -2.17 1.69
CA ASP A 13 4.82 -3.26 0.77
C ASP A 13 5.96 -2.95 -0.20
N GLY A 14 6.54 -1.75 -0.13
CA GLY A 14 7.73 -1.39 -0.88
C GLY A 14 8.97 -2.13 -0.37
N SER A 15 10.01 -2.21 -1.22
CA SER A 15 11.27 -2.90 -0.92
C SER A 15 12.42 -1.95 -0.55
N VAL A 16 12.20 -0.64 -0.65
CA VAL A 16 13.22 0.37 -0.39
C VAL A 16 12.98 1.04 0.97
N PRO A 17 13.96 1.04 1.89
CA PRO A 17 13.86 1.79 3.14
C PRO A 17 13.54 3.27 2.90
N ILE A 18 12.62 3.81 3.69
CA ILE A 18 12.06 5.14 3.50
C ILE A 18 13.13 6.24 3.38
N HIS A 19 14.19 6.15 4.18
CA HIS A 19 15.28 7.14 4.18
C HIS A 19 16.13 7.15 2.90
N ARG A 20 16.01 6.12 2.04
CA ARG A 20 16.73 6.01 0.77
C ARG A 20 15.95 6.55 -0.43
N LEU A 21 14.63 6.63 -0.31
CA LEU A 21 13.76 7.10 -1.39
C LEU A 21 14.06 8.53 -1.86
N PRO A 22 14.35 9.52 -0.96
CA PRO A 22 14.66 10.88 -1.40
C PRO A 22 15.91 10.96 -2.29
N LEU A 23 16.96 10.23 -1.93
CA LEU A 23 18.18 10.17 -2.76
C LEU A 23 17.91 9.53 -4.13
N MET A 24 17.07 8.50 -4.18
CA MET A 24 16.67 7.88 -5.46
C MET A 24 15.85 8.84 -6.31
N ALA A 25 14.90 9.56 -5.71
CA ALA A 25 14.10 10.59 -6.37
C ALA A 25 14.98 11.72 -6.93
N ALA A 26 15.96 12.19 -6.15
CA ALA A 26 16.92 13.22 -6.59
C ALA A 26 17.72 12.75 -7.81
N ARG A 27 18.20 11.50 -7.81
CA ARG A 27 18.93 10.92 -8.96
C ARG A 27 18.08 10.80 -10.22
N LEU A 28 16.76 10.66 -10.08
CA LEU A 28 15.80 10.68 -11.19
C LEU A 28 15.38 12.10 -11.61
N GLY A 29 15.92 13.15 -10.97
CA GLY A 29 15.61 14.54 -11.25
C GLY A 29 14.26 14.99 -10.69
N LEU A 30 13.68 14.25 -9.75
CA LEU A 30 12.45 14.65 -9.06
C LEU A 30 12.77 15.72 -7.99
N SER A 31 11.89 16.69 -7.87
CA SER A 31 11.97 17.78 -6.89
C SER A 31 10.95 17.64 -5.75
N ALA A 32 10.01 16.71 -5.88
CA ALA A 32 9.00 16.39 -4.86
C ALA A 32 8.70 14.89 -4.88
N LEU A 33 8.42 14.32 -3.70
CA LEU A 33 8.10 12.92 -3.49
C LEU A 33 7.03 12.80 -2.39
N ALA A 34 5.90 12.18 -2.67
CA ALA A 34 4.95 11.82 -1.63
C ALA A 34 5.24 10.41 -1.11
N LEU A 35 5.30 10.29 0.21
CA LEU A 35 5.49 9.02 0.90
C LEU A 35 4.12 8.53 1.37
N SER A 36 3.53 7.58 0.62
CA SER A 36 2.11 7.21 0.70
C SER A 36 1.88 5.73 1.04
N ASP A 37 2.63 5.21 2.00
CA ASP A 37 2.55 3.81 2.41
C ASP A 37 1.14 3.37 2.83
N HIS A 38 0.80 2.11 2.60
CA HIS A 38 -0.51 1.54 2.84
C HIS A 38 -0.92 1.51 4.32
N ASP A 39 -2.08 2.10 4.63
CA ASP A 39 -2.78 2.02 5.92
C ASP A 39 -1.88 2.29 7.13
N THR A 40 -0.93 3.22 6.98
CA THR A 40 0.02 3.62 8.04
C THR A 40 0.27 5.11 8.02
N THR A 41 0.64 5.67 9.17
CA THR A 41 1.08 7.06 9.32
C THR A 41 2.60 7.20 9.41
N LEU A 42 3.36 6.10 9.37
CA LEU A 42 4.81 6.11 9.56
C LEU A 42 5.53 6.96 8.50
N SER A 43 5.16 6.77 7.23
CA SER A 43 5.75 7.53 6.12
C SER A 43 5.35 9.00 6.14
N ALA A 44 4.10 9.31 6.50
CA ALA A 44 3.66 10.69 6.67
C ALA A 44 4.41 11.37 7.82
N GLN A 45 4.61 10.68 8.96
CA GLN A 45 5.42 11.18 10.07
C GLN A 45 6.85 11.47 9.63
N TYR A 46 7.47 10.54 8.90
CA TYR A 46 8.82 10.74 8.36
C TYR A 46 8.90 11.99 7.48
N ALA A 47 7.92 12.21 6.61
CA ALA A 47 7.90 13.38 5.74
C ALA A 47 7.66 14.69 6.51
N TYR A 48 6.89 14.68 7.61
CA TYR A 48 6.75 15.83 8.50
C TYR A 48 8.06 16.16 9.23
N ASP A 49 8.79 15.13 9.68
CA ASP A 49 10.06 15.31 10.37
C ASP A 49 11.20 15.71 9.41
N HIS A 50 11.08 15.36 8.12
CA HIS A 50 12.07 15.60 7.09
C HIS A 50 11.45 16.27 5.85
N PRO A 51 10.97 17.53 5.94
CA PRO A 51 10.22 18.16 4.85
C PRO A 51 11.02 18.36 3.56
N VAL A 52 12.35 18.35 3.66
CA VAL A 52 13.29 18.34 2.52
C VAL A 52 14.46 17.43 2.85
N GLN A 53 14.74 16.48 1.99
CA GLN A 53 15.89 15.60 2.09
C GLN A 53 16.51 15.36 0.71
N ASP A 54 17.85 15.37 0.61
CA ASP A 54 18.59 15.25 -0.66
C ASP A 54 18.14 16.24 -1.76
N GLY A 55 17.63 17.41 -1.36
CA GLY A 55 17.09 18.43 -2.28
C GLY A 55 15.68 18.14 -2.79
N VAL A 56 15.05 17.06 -2.33
CA VAL A 56 13.68 16.68 -2.69
C VAL A 56 12.73 17.08 -1.56
N ARG A 57 11.62 17.76 -1.91
CA ARG A 57 10.54 18.05 -0.97
C ARG A 57 9.76 16.76 -0.69
N LEU A 58 9.65 16.37 0.57
CA LEU A 58 8.84 15.23 0.99
C LEU A 58 7.43 15.70 1.33
N ILE A 59 6.44 15.00 0.80
CA ILE A 59 5.02 15.29 0.98
C ILE A 59 4.45 14.22 1.89
N PRO A 60 3.94 14.59 3.09
CA PRO A 60 3.30 13.64 3.99
C PRO A 60 2.03 13.07 3.36
N ALA A 61 1.96 11.75 3.26
CA ALA A 61 0.80 11.08 2.70
C ALA A 61 0.60 9.69 3.32
N ALA A 62 -0.56 9.10 3.07
CA ALA A 62 -0.86 7.70 3.30
C ALA A 62 -1.82 7.21 2.22
N GLU A 63 -1.75 5.95 1.83
CA GLU A 63 -2.73 5.32 0.98
C GLU A 63 -3.66 4.45 1.82
N LEU A 64 -4.91 4.92 2.03
CA LEU A 64 -5.89 4.21 2.84
C LEU A 64 -6.73 3.27 1.99
N THR A 65 -6.89 2.04 2.48
CA THR A 65 -7.61 0.98 1.78
C THR A 65 -9.07 0.89 2.26
N GLY A 66 -10.00 0.96 1.32
CA GLY A 66 -11.42 0.74 1.54
C GLY A 66 -12.01 -0.29 0.58
N TYR A 67 -13.28 -0.61 0.78
CA TYR A 67 -14.02 -1.54 -0.06
C TYR A 67 -15.37 -0.98 -0.48
N ASP A 68 -15.69 -1.04 -1.75
CA ASP A 68 -17.01 -0.77 -2.28
C ASP A 68 -17.84 -2.07 -2.27
N PHE A 69 -18.62 -2.27 -1.21
CA PHE A 69 -19.44 -3.46 -1.06
C PHE A 69 -20.57 -3.56 -2.08
N GLN A 70 -21.01 -2.44 -2.65
CA GLN A 70 -22.06 -2.44 -3.65
C GLN A 70 -21.59 -3.03 -4.98
N ARG A 71 -20.30 -2.82 -5.31
CA ARG A 71 -19.69 -3.25 -6.58
C ARG A 71 -18.63 -4.33 -6.40
N SER A 72 -18.34 -4.71 -5.14
CA SER A 72 -17.34 -5.72 -4.80
C SER A 72 -15.94 -5.38 -5.29
N HIS A 73 -15.53 -4.10 -5.14
CA HIS A 73 -14.21 -3.62 -5.54
C HIS A 73 -13.44 -3.03 -4.36
N ARG A 74 -12.13 -3.33 -4.32
CA ARG A 74 -11.20 -2.61 -3.46
C ARG A 74 -11.00 -1.19 -4.01
N VAL A 75 -10.74 -0.26 -3.12
CA VAL A 75 -10.54 1.16 -3.44
C VAL A 75 -9.42 1.70 -2.59
N HIS A 76 -8.54 2.48 -3.18
CA HIS A 76 -7.50 3.19 -2.47
C HIS A 76 -7.72 4.71 -2.54
N LEU A 77 -7.48 5.36 -1.43
CA LEU A 77 -7.57 6.81 -1.28
C LEU A 77 -6.21 7.35 -0.80
N LEU A 78 -5.53 8.12 -1.64
CA LEU A 78 -4.36 8.88 -1.21
C LEU A 78 -4.83 10.03 -0.33
N THR A 79 -4.21 10.16 0.82
CA THR A 79 -4.50 11.21 1.81
C THR A 79 -3.24 12.01 2.03
N PHE A 80 -3.25 13.29 1.57
CA PHE A 80 -2.10 14.17 1.70
C PHE A 80 -2.26 15.11 2.88
N TRP A 81 -1.17 15.37 3.59
CA TRP A 81 -1.10 16.22 4.79
C TRP A 81 -2.13 15.85 5.87
N PRO A 82 -2.30 14.56 6.21
CA PRO A 82 -3.22 14.17 7.26
C PRO A 82 -2.75 14.67 8.63
N ASP A 83 -3.68 15.07 9.48
CA ASP A 83 -3.43 15.22 10.91
C ASP A 83 -3.18 13.84 11.54
N LEU A 84 -1.93 13.56 11.94
CA LEU A 84 -1.52 12.28 12.49
C LEU A 84 -2.06 12.04 13.92
N ASP A 85 -2.55 13.08 14.59
CA ASP A 85 -3.19 12.98 15.90
C ASP A 85 -4.69 12.66 15.80
N CYS A 86 -5.27 12.64 14.59
CA CYS A 86 -6.66 12.28 14.35
C CYS A 86 -6.96 10.85 14.86
N PRO A 87 -7.87 10.69 15.86
CA PRO A 87 -8.15 9.38 16.44
C PRO A 87 -8.78 8.39 15.45
N ALA A 88 -9.54 8.88 14.47
CA ALA A 88 -10.16 8.04 13.44
C ALA A 88 -9.10 7.44 12.51
N LEU A 89 -8.11 8.24 12.10
CA LEU A 89 -7.00 7.78 11.25
C LEU A 89 -6.14 6.74 11.98
N ARG A 90 -5.75 7.02 13.22
CA ARG A 90 -4.98 6.06 14.05
C ARG A 90 -5.72 4.73 14.20
N ARG A 91 -7.02 4.79 14.50
CA ARG A 91 -7.85 3.57 14.63
C ARG A 91 -7.93 2.79 13.32
N HIS A 92 -8.07 3.48 12.17
CA HIS A 92 -8.05 2.82 10.86
C HIS A 92 -6.74 2.06 10.65
N CYS A 93 -5.60 2.73 10.85
CA CYS A 93 -4.27 2.12 10.69
C CYS A 93 -4.08 0.92 11.62
N ASP A 94 -4.48 1.03 12.89
CA ASP A 94 -4.36 -0.07 13.87
C ASP A 94 -5.21 -1.29 13.48
N ILE A 95 -6.45 -1.08 13.05
CA ILE A 95 -7.34 -2.15 12.59
C ILE A 95 -6.76 -2.83 11.34
N MET A 96 -6.28 -2.04 10.37
CA MET A 96 -5.72 -2.60 9.14
C MET A 96 -4.42 -3.35 9.41
N ARG A 97 -3.54 -2.83 10.27
CA ARG A 97 -2.33 -3.52 10.72
C ARG A 97 -2.65 -4.89 11.32
N GLN A 98 -3.62 -4.97 12.22
CA GLN A 98 -4.04 -6.22 12.83
C GLN A 98 -4.56 -7.21 11.78
N ARG A 99 -5.52 -6.79 10.96
CA ARG A 99 -6.17 -7.64 9.95
C ARG A 99 -5.19 -8.16 8.90
N ARG A 100 -4.24 -7.30 8.45
CA ARG A 100 -3.20 -7.71 7.50
C ARG A 100 -2.28 -8.76 8.11
N ASN A 101 -1.83 -8.56 9.35
CA ASN A 101 -0.98 -9.53 10.06
C ASN A 101 -1.68 -10.87 10.30
N GLU A 102 -2.96 -10.87 10.68
CA GLU A 102 -3.74 -12.10 10.84
C GLU A 102 -3.76 -12.92 9.54
N CYS A 103 -4.08 -12.27 8.41
CA CYS A 103 -4.09 -12.91 7.09
C CYS A 103 -2.70 -13.41 6.68
N ALA A 104 -1.67 -12.58 6.85
CA ALA A 104 -0.30 -12.93 6.47
C ALA A 104 0.25 -14.12 7.28
N LEU A 105 0.01 -14.13 8.59
CA LEU A 105 0.41 -15.24 9.46
C LEU A 105 -0.33 -16.54 9.11
N GLN A 106 -1.58 -16.46 8.68
CA GLN A 106 -2.29 -17.62 8.18
C GLN A 106 -1.66 -18.13 6.87
N SER A 107 -1.39 -17.23 5.92
CA SER A 107 -0.66 -17.58 4.69
C SER A 107 0.69 -18.23 4.98
N CYS A 108 1.46 -17.68 5.93
CA CYS A 108 2.76 -18.24 6.30
C CYS A 108 2.65 -19.68 6.82
N ARG A 109 1.68 -19.98 7.69
CA ARG A 109 1.46 -21.34 8.19
C ARG A 109 1.15 -22.34 7.06
N GLU A 110 0.39 -21.93 6.07
CA GLU A 110 0.07 -22.75 4.90
C GLU A 110 1.30 -22.94 3.99
N ILE A 111 2.12 -21.89 3.84
CA ILE A 111 3.37 -21.95 3.08
C ILE A 111 4.40 -22.86 3.77
N GLU A 112 4.52 -22.82 5.10
CA GLU A 112 5.38 -23.74 5.87
C GLU A 112 5.03 -25.22 5.62
N ALA A 113 3.74 -25.51 5.47
CA ALA A 113 3.28 -26.86 5.14
C ALA A 113 3.63 -27.29 3.70
N LEU A 114 3.66 -26.34 2.77
CA LEU A 114 3.99 -26.59 1.36
C LEU A 114 5.50 -26.61 1.10
N TYR A 115 6.25 -25.77 1.82
CA TYR A 115 7.69 -25.55 1.64
C TYR A 115 8.41 -25.68 2.98
N PRO A 116 8.85 -26.90 3.35
CA PRO A 116 9.43 -27.20 4.67
C PRO A 116 10.69 -26.39 5.03
N GLN A 117 11.36 -25.77 4.07
CA GLN A 117 12.51 -24.89 4.29
C GLN A 117 12.12 -23.42 4.62
N PHE A 118 10.88 -23.02 4.40
CA PHE A 118 10.36 -21.69 4.78
C PHE A 118 9.96 -21.70 6.26
N ARG A 119 10.20 -20.57 6.91
CA ARG A 119 9.73 -20.29 8.29
C ARG A 119 9.13 -18.89 8.35
N THR A 120 8.05 -18.76 9.09
CA THR A 120 7.36 -17.46 9.30
C THR A 120 8.31 -16.37 9.78
N GLU A 121 9.27 -16.71 10.66
CA GLU A 121 10.26 -15.77 11.20
C GLU A 121 11.09 -15.11 10.11
N GLN A 122 11.42 -15.84 9.03
CA GLN A 122 12.16 -15.28 7.89
C GLN A 122 11.35 -14.21 7.15
N ALA A 123 10.03 -14.40 7.03
CA ALA A 123 9.15 -13.39 6.44
C ALA A 123 8.95 -12.19 7.36
N LEU A 124 8.91 -12.40 8.69
CA LEU A 124 8.76 -11.33 9.68
C LEU A 124 9.97 -10.36 9.70
N GLU A 125 11.13 -10.76 9.21
CA GLU A 125 12.27 -9.85 9.03
C GLU A 125 11.93 -8.69 8.09
N TYR A 126 11.06 -8.90 7.10
CA TYR A 126 10.59 -7.87 6.16
C TYR A 126 9.43 -7.01 6.70
N ALA A 127 8.95 -7.29 7.90
CA ALA A 127 7.92 -6.51 8.57
C ALA A 127 8.48 -5.55 9.64
N GLN A 128 9.80 -5.48 9.83
CA GLN A 128 10.43 -4.73 10.94
C GLN A 128 10.13 -3.23 10.88
N ASP A 129 10.19 -2.63 9.69
CA ASP A 129 9.98 -1.19 9.53
C ASP A 129 8.50 -0.80 9.63
N SER A 130 7.60 -1.65 9.15
CA SER A 130 6.16 -1.38 9.08
C SER A 130 5.35 -1.89 10.28
N GLY A 131 5.84 -2.94 10.95
CA GLY A 131 5.04 -3.73 11.88
C GLY A 131 3.93 -4.55 11.20
N VAL A 132 3.94 -4.64 9.87
CA VAL A 132 2.95 -5.35 9.04
C VAL A 132 3.66 -6.28 8.06
N LEU A 133 3.28 -7.54 8.07
CA LEU A 133 3.75 -8.49 7.08
C LEU A 133 2.86 -8.41 5.83
N PHE A 134 3.42 -7.91 4.75
CA PHE A 134 2.80 -7.90 3.42
C PHE A 134 3.18 -9.15 2.62
N LYS A 135 2.40 -9.47 1.59
CA LYS A 135 2.71 -10.58 0.67
C LYS A 135 4.08 -10.40 0.01
N SER A 136 4.46 -9.16 -0.29
CA SER A 136 5.80 -8.83 -0.81
C SER A 136 6.92 -9.31 0.11
N GLY A 137 6.78 -9.12 1.43
CA GLY A 137 7.75 -9.61 2.42
C GLY A 137 7.81 -11.15 2.48
N ILE A 138 6.67 -11.83 2.41
CA ILE A 138 6.63 -13.30 2.33
C ILE A 138 7.37 -13.78 1.06
N MET A 139 7.09 -13.15 -0.08
CA MET A 139 7.75 -13.51 -1.34
C MET A 139 9.25 -13.20 -1.35
N GLN A 140 9.68 -12.12 -0.69
CA GLN A 140 11.11 -11.84 -0.53
C GLN A 140 11.81 -12.94 0.28
N ALA A 141 11.19 -13.43 1.36
CA ALA A 141 11.73 -14.56 2.11
C ALA A 141 11.81 -15.85 1.26
N LEU A 142 10.78 -16.14 0.47
CA LEU A 142 10.79 -17.28 -0.46
C LEU A 142 11.85 -17.13 -1.55
N GLN A 143 12.06 -15.94 -2.08
CA GLN A 143 13.10 -15.65 -3.06
C GLN A 143 14.50 -15.82 -2.45
N GLN A 144 14.71 -15.38 -1.23
CA GLN A 144 15.99 -15.55 -0.53
C GLN A 144 16.33 -17.03 -0.29
N LEU A 145 15.31 -17.88 -0.15
CA LEU A 145 15.46 -19.33 -0.07
C LEU A 145 15.65 -20.01 -1.43
N GLY A 146 15.67 -19.25 -2.54
CA GLY A 146 15.80 -19.77 -3.90
C GLY A 146 14.56 -20.50 -4.41
N LEU A 147 13.37 -20.24 -3.82
CA LEU A 147 12.12 -20.89 -4.20
C LEU A 147 11.40 -20.19 -5.36
N CYS A 148 11.78 -18.96 -5.68
CA CYS A 148 11.28 -18.21 -6.83
C CYS A 148 12.32 -17.22 -7.34
N ASP A 149 12.20 -16.88 -8.63
CA ASP A 149 13.11 -15.95 -9.31
C ASP A 149 12.71 -14.48 -9.14
N GLY A 150 11.48 -14.24 -8.64
CA GLY A 150 10.95 -12.88 -8.44
C GLY A 150 9.71 -12.87 -7.55
N ILE A 151 9.48 -11.74 -6.89
CA ILE A 151 8.45 -11.61 -5.87
C ILE A 151 7.02 -11.46 -6.42
N TYR A 152 6.86 -11.26 -7.75
CA TYR A 152 5.55 -11.08 -8.40
C TYR A 152 5.37 -11.97 -9.64
N THR A 153 6.16 -13.03 -9.76
CA THR A 153 6.11 -13.96 -10.90
C THR A 153 5.83 -15.39 -10.43
N GLY A 154 5.38 -16.25 -11.34
CA GLY A 154 5.24 -17.69 -11.11
C GLY A 154 4.64 -18.06 -9.75
N LEU A 155 5.50 -18.26 -8.76
CA LEU A 155 5.10 -18.68 -7.41
C LEU A 155 4.14 -17.72 -6.73
N TYR A 156 4.24 -16.39 -6.97
CA TYR A 156 3.29 -15.43 -6.43
C TYR A 156 1.85 -15.75 -6.87
N HIS A 157 1.66 -16.02 -8.16
CA HIS A 157 0.33 -16.36 -8.68
C HIS A 157 -0.18 -17.70 -8.14
N GLU A 158 0.72 -18.67 -7.93
CA GLU A 158 0.35 -19.96 -7.34
C GLU A 158 -0.11 -19.82 -5.89
N LEU A 159 0.54 -18.96 -5.10
CA LEU A 159 0.24 -18.77 -3.68
C LEU A 159 -0.87 -17.73 -3.44
N PHE A 160 -0.87 -16.63 -4.18
CA PHE A 160 -1.66 -15.44 -3.89
C PHE A 160 -2.53 -14.93 -5.04
N GLY A 161 -2.54 -15.61 -6.21
CA GLY A 161 -3.37 -15.21 -7.35
C GLY A 161 -4.86 -15.20 -7.01
N TRP A 162 -5.62 -14.38 -7.74
CA TRP A 162 -7.09 -14.33 -7.61
C TRP A 162 -7.79 -15.31 -8.55
N GLU A 163 -7.30 -15.44 -9.78
CA GLU A 163 -7.86 -16.32 -10.80
C GLU A 163 -6.72 -17.06 -11.55
N PRO A 164 -6.55 -18.37 -11.28
CA PRO A 164 -7.22 -19.16 -10.24
C PRO A 164 -6.83 -18.70 -8.83
N ARG A 165 -7.70 -18.96 -7.84
CA ARG A 165 -7.42 -18.61 -6.44
C ARG A 165 -6.14 -19.29 -5.97
N GLY A 166 -5.20 -18.49 -5.49
CA GLY A 166 -3.93 -18.97 -4.94
C GLY A 166 -4.13 -19.81 -3.67
N LYS A 167 -3.22 -20.78 -3.47
CA LYS A 167 -3.30 -21.79 -2.40
C LYS A 167 -3.28 -21.19 -1.00
N CYS A 168 -2.60 -20.05 -0.82
CA CYS A 168 -2.39 -19.39 0.48
C CYS A 168 -2.98 -17.97 0.48
N LEU A 169 -3.97 -17.69 -0.39
CA LEU A 169 -4.58 -16.37 -0.49
C LEU A 169 -5.56 -16.13 0.65
N HIS A 170 -5.15 -15.27 1.57
CA HIS A 170 -6.01 -14.65 2.58
C HIS A 170 -6.01 -13.14 2.39
N SER A 171 -7.20 -12.54 2.44
CA SER A 171 -7.38 -11.10 2.28
C SER A 171 -8.00 -10.52 3.54
N PRO A 172 -7.49 -9.40 4.06
CA PRO A 172 -8.10 -8.73 5.19
C PRO A 172 -9.51 -8.23 4.84
N THR A 173 -10.37 -8.14 5.82
CA THR A 173 -11.64 -7.44 5.68
C THR A 173 -11.36 -5.95 5.69
N TYR A 174 -11.65 -5.29 4.57
CA TYR A 174 -11.49 -3.84 4.43
C TYR A 174 -12.74 -3.12 4.95
N PRO A 175 -12.61 -1.91 5.53
CA PRO A 175 -13.75 -1.08 5.90
C PRO A 175 -14.48 -0.55 4.64
N PRO A 176 -15.77 -0.17 4.77
CA PRO A 176 -16.47 0.50 3.68
C PRO A 176 -15.74 1.75 3.21
N VAL A 177 -15.60 1.94 1.91
CA VAL A 177 -14.85 3.08 1.34
C VAL A 177 -15.35 4.43 1.83
N ARG A 178 -16.66 4.57 2.09
CA ARG A 178 -17.24 5.82 2.62
C ARG A 178 -16.82 6.11 4.07
N GLU A 179 -16.57 5.09 4.88
CA GLU A 179 -15.99 5.24 6.22
C GLU A 179 -14.52 5.66 6.14
N VAL A 180 -13.76 5.10 5.19
CA VAL A 180 -12.37 5.48 4.94
C VAL A 180 -12.29 6.93 4.47
N LEU A 181 -13.18 7.33 3.56
CA LEU A 181 -13.30 8.72 3.12
C LEU A 181 -13.62 9.68 4.27
N ALA A 182 -14.57 9.30 5.14
CA ALA A 182 -14.89 10.09 6.33
C ALA A 182 -13.69 10.19 7.29
N THR A 183 -12.91 9.11 7.43
CA THR A 183 -11.67 9.07 8.21
C THR A 183 -10.62 10.05 7.66
N ALA A 184 -10.38 10.01 6.33
CA ALA A 184 -9.44 10.91 5.67
C ALA A 184 -9.84 12.39 5.84
N LYS A 185 -11.14 12.69 5.67
CA LYS A 185 -11.67 14.05 5.87
C LYS A 185 -11.60 14.50 7.33
N ALA A 186 -11.87 13.62 8.28
CA ALA A 186 -11.72 13.92 9.71
C ALA A 186 -10.27 14.25 10.09
N ALA A 187 -9.30 13.67 9.39
CA ALA A 187 -7.88 13.99 9.51
C ALA A 187 -7.48 15.27 8.74
N GLY A 188 -8.42 16.02 8.17
CA GLY A 188 -8.16 17.25 7.43
C GLY A 188 -7.34 17.05 6.15
N ALA A 189 -7.25 15.84 5.65
CA ALA A 189 -6.42 15.51 4.49
C ALA A 189 -7.03 15.98 3.17
N VAL A 190 -6.18 16.31 2.22
CA VAL A 190 -6.56 16.37 0.79
C VAL A 190 -6.69 14.93 0.30
N VAL A 191 -7.86 14.58 -0.24
CA VAL A 191 -8.20 13.21 -0.63
C VAL A 191 -8.19 13.04 -2.14
N VAL A 192 -7.35 12.13 -2.63
CA VAL A 192 -7.24 11.82 -4.05
C VAL A 192 -7.62 10.35 -4.27
N PHE A 193 -8.48 10.10 -5.24
CA PHE A 193 -8.85 8.74 -5.61
C PHE A 193 -7.71 8.09 -6.40
N ALA A 194 -7.11 7.05 -5.83
CA ALA A 194 -5.96 6.37 -6.42
C ALA A 194 -6.38 5.44 -7.56
N HIS A 195 -5.58 5.37 -8.61
CA HIS A 195 -5.61 4.43 -9.76
C HIS A 195 -6.97 3.74 -10.02
N PRO A 196 -8.05 4.48 -10.35
CA PRO A 196 -9.43 3.97 -10.41
C PRO A 196 -9.64 2.87 -11.45
N THR A 197 -8.76 2.74 -12.42
CA THR A 197 -8.83 1.72 -13.48
C THR A 197 -8.32 0.36 -13.01
N VAL A 198 -7.42 0.32 -12.01
CA VAL A 198 -6.82 -0.92 -11.49
C VAL A 198 -7.88 -1.82 -10.87
N TYR A 199 -8.72 -1.27 -10.01
CA TYR A 199 -9.78 -2.00 -9.32
C TYR A 199 -11.16 -1.83 -9.96
N LYS A 200 -11.23 -1.38 -11.23
CA LYS A 200 -12.50 -1.16 -11.97
C LYS A 200 -13.47 -0.23 -11.23
N SER A 201 -12.94 0.75 -10.48
CA SER A 201 -13.70 1.60 -9.55
C SER A 201 -14.25 2.88 -10.21
N MET A 202 -14.23 2.99 -11.55
CA MET A 202 -14.72 4.16 -12.28
C MET A 202 -16.19 4.55 -11.99
N PRO A 203 -17.13 3.61 -11.75
CA PRO A 203 -18.49 4.00 -11.37
C PRO A 203 -18.54 4.72 -10.02
N LEU A 204 -17.84 4.19 -8.99
CA LEU A 204 -17.74 4.85 -7.69
C LEU A 204 -17.04 6.21 -7.78
N LEU A 205 -15.95 6.30 -8.57
CA LEU A 205 -15.26 7.56 -8.79
C LEU A 205 -16.22 8.65 -9.29
N ARG A 206 -17.07 8.34 -10.28
CA ARG A 206 -18.05 9.29 -10.81
C ARG A 206 -19.05 9.76 -9.76
N GLU A 207 -19.50 8.88 -8.88
CA GLU A 207 -20.38 9.22 -7.76
C GLU A 207 -19.68 10.18 -6.80
N LEU A 208 -18.46 9.84 -6.36
CA LEU A 208 -17.72 10.66 -5.41
C LEU A 208 -17.36 12.04 -5.98
N VAL A 209 -17.09 12.13 -7.29
CA VAL A 209 -16.89 13.42 -7.97
C VAL A 209 -18.19 14.23 -8.00
N ALA A 210 -19.32 13.63 -8.35
CA ALA A 210 -20.62 14.29 -8.38
C ALA A 210 -21.06 14.80 -6.99
N GLU A 211 -20.66 14.09 -5.94
CA GLU A 211 -20.90 14.46 -4.54
C GLU A 211 -19.91 15.54 -4.03
N GLY A 212 -18.87 15.88 -4.78
CA GLY A 212 -17.77 16.72 -4.30
C GLY A 212 -17.04 16.10 -3.10
N ALA A 213 -16.97 14.77 -3.06
CA ALA A 213 -16.48 14.01 -1.93
C ALA A 213 -14.96 13.83 -1.90
N ILE A 214 -14.29 14.05 -3.04
CA ILE A 214 -12.84 13.93 -3.21
C ILE A 214 -12.28 15.21 -3.84
N ASP A 215 -11.00 15.47 -3.59
CA ASP A 215 -10.31 16.69 -4.02
C ASP A 215 -9.53 16.49 -5.33
N GLY A 216 -9.24 15.24 -5.70
CA GLY A 216 -8.49 14.92 -6.90
C GLY A 216 -8.63 13.46 -7.33
N ILE A 217 -8.02 13.18 -8.46
CA ILE A 217 -8.01 11.86 -9.11
C ILE A 217 -6.58 11.59 -9.58
N GLU A 218 -6.06 10.42 -9.28
CA GLU A 218 -4.82 9.95 -9.86
C GLU A 218 -5.07 9.45 -11.29
N ALA A 219 -4.45 10.12 -12.26
CA ALA A 219 -4.49 9.70 -13.65
C ALA A 219 -3.31 8.77 -13.93
N VAL A 220 -3.55 7.47 -13.91
CA VAL A 220 -2.53 6.46 -14.22
C VAL A 220 -2.52 6.19 -15.72
N SER A 221 -1.38 6.42 -16.38
CA SER A 221 -1.21 5.96 -17.74
C SER A 221 -0.83 4.46 -17.75
N TYR A 222 -1.26 3.72 -18.79
CA TYR A 222 -0.98 2.28 -18.95
C TYR A 222 0.51 1.92 -18.89
N THR A 223 1.41 2.88 -19.10
CA THR A 223 2.86 2.71 -19.01
C THR A 223 3.35 2.68 -17.56
N HIS A 224 2.67 3.31 -16.60
CA HIS A 224 3.00 3.26 -15.18
C HIS A 224 2.53 1.96 -14.52
N LEU A 225 1.43 1.35 -14.99
CA LEU A 225 0.92 0.07 -14.47
C LEU A 225 1.91 -1.09 -14.52
N ARG A 226 2.96 -1.03 -15.34
CA ARG A 226 3.99 -2.07 -15.41
C ARG A 226 5.17 -1.87 -14.45
N ALA A 227 5.32 -0.69 -13.86
CA ALA A 227 6.49 -0.34 -13.05
C ALA A 227 6.22 -0.33 -11.53
N HIS A 228 4.99 -0.07 -11.09
CA HIS A 228 4.67 0.21 -9.69
C HIS A 228 3.53 -0.60 -9.08
N GLU A 229 2.76 -1.31 -9.89
CA GLU A 229 1.69 -2.15 -9.38
C GLU A 229 2.07 -3.60 -9.46
N THR A 230 2.39 -4.10 -8.30
CA THR A 230 2.12 -5.47 -8.00
C THR A 230 0.62 -5.64 -8.07
N ARG A 231 0.14 -6.18 -9.21
CA ARG A 231 -1.25 -6.59 -9.33
C ARG A 231 -1.57 -7.53 -8.18
N GLU A 232 -2.02 -6.96 -7.09
CA GLU A 232 -2.78 -7.69 -6.07
C GLU A 232 -4.23 -7.87 -6.54
N ASP A 233 -4.42 -8.16 -7.80
CA ASP A 233 -5.74 -8.46 -8.37
C ASP A 233 -6.05 -9.94 -8.31
#